data_1db140410f6c801ad8953486470fad77
#
_entry.id   1db140410f6c801ad8953486470fad77
#
_cell.length_a   1.000
_cell.length_b   1.000
_cell.length_c   1.000
_cell.angle_alpha   90.00
_cell.angle_beta   90.00
_cell.angle_gamma   90.00
#
_symmetry.space_group_name_H-M   'P 1'
#
loop_
_entity.id
_entity.type
_entity.pdbx_description
1 polymer ?
#
loop_
_entity_poly.entity_id
_entity_poly.type
_entity_poly.pdbx_seq_one_letter_code
_entity_poly.pdbx_strand_id
1 'polypeptide(L)'
;MNDSSWLRVALVVAVVSVPLTISCKGQSPSKAPMPEQKQPKIEQAVLFYLKLSDDKFGESEEREAIFKLEDELEKKIASAKVGEYDGHEFGKGFATFYMYGPDADKLFDAVKDSIRKHKPRAGSYIIKRYGKPGDKEERVNL
;
A
#
# COMPACT_ATOMS: atom_id res chain seq x y z
N MET A 1 -12.75 -30.19 -58.31
CA MET A 1 -12.05 -29.78 -59.51
C MET A 1 -10.72 -29.27 -59.04
N ASN A 2 -9.84 -30.21 -59.00
CA ASN A 2 -8.63 -30.37 -59.84
C ASN A 2 -7.50 -29.48 -59.32
N ASP A 3 -6.29 -29.86 -59.21
CA ASP A 3 -5.50 -31.10 -59.37
C ASP A 3 -4.10 -30.76 -58.85
N SER A 4 -3.59 -31.69 -58.10
CA SER A 4 -2.38 -32.45 -58.39
C SER A 4 -1.23 -31.76 -59.12
N SER A 5 -0.06 -31.75 -58.52
CA SER A 5 1.18 -32.24 -59.15
C SER A 5 2.38 -32.02 -58.22
N TRP A 6 2.87 -33.05 -57.56
CA TRP A 6 4.05 -33.88 -57.85
C TRP A 6 5.24 -33.10 -58.45
N LEU A 7 6.32 -32.91 -57.66
CA LEU A 7 7.62 -33.36 -58.14
C LEU A 7 8.62 -33.58 -57.00
N ARG A 8 9.12 -34.78 -56.98
CA ARG A 8 10.29 -35.24 -56.20
C ARG A 8 11.57 -34.72 -56.83
N VAL A 9 12.54 -34.26 -56.05
CA VAL A 9 13.97 -34.39 -56.39
C VAL A 9 14.76 -34.51 -55.09
N ALA A 10 15.23 -35.66 -54.86
CA ALA A 10 16.52 -36.27 -54.56
C ALA A 10 17.56 -35.43 -53.79
N LEU A 11 17.82 -35.88 -52.60
CA LEU A 11 19.03 -36.41 -51.99
C LEU A 11 20.39 -35.85 -52.51
N VAL A 12 21.07 -35.07 -51.69
CA VAL A 12 22.53 -35.07 -51.59
C VAL A 12 22.94 -35.00 -50.11
N VAL A 13 23.44 -36.13 -49.60
CA VAL A 13 24.10 -36.26 -48.32
C VAL A 13 25.53 -35.76 -48.49
N ALA A 14 25.87 -34.64 -47.87
CA ALA A 14 27.25 -34.22 -47.64
C ALA A 14 27.56 -34.32 -46.16
N VAL A 15 28.20 -35.42 -45.79
CA VAL A 15 28.79 -35.62 -44.45
C VAL A 15 30.05 -34.77 -44.38
N VAL A 16 29.96 -33.63 -43.70
CA VAL A 16 31.15 -32.85 -43.32
C VAL A 16 31.42 -33.12 -41.83
N SER A 17 32.41 -33.96 -41.60
CA SER A 17 32.96 -34.18 -40.23
C SER A 17 33.73 -32.93 -39.79
N VAL A 18 33.17 -32.20 -38.85
CA VAL A 18 33.88 -31.12 -38.18
C VAL A 18 34.30 -31.61 -36.80
N PRO A 19 35.63 -31.52 -36.44
CA PRO A 19 36.10 -31.95 -35.13
C PRO A 19 35.57 -30.98 -34.04
N LEU A 20 34.94 -31.56 -33.04
CA LEU A 20 34.43 -30.87 -31.85
C LEU A 20 35.65 -30.51 -30.94
N THR A 21 36.15 -29.29 -31.09
CA THR A 21 37.05 -28.74 -30.05
C THR A 21 36.17 -28.10 -28.97
N ILE A 22 35.96 -28.83 -27.90
CA ILE A 22 35.33 -28.31 -26.67
C ILE A 22 36.32 -27.41 -25.99
N SER A 23 36.25 -26.11 -26.24
CA SER A 23 36.91 -25.08 -25.45
C SER A 23 36.01 -24.73 -24.24
N CYS A 24 36.25 -25.40 -23.11
CA CYS A 24 35.69 -25.00 -21.83
C CYS A 24 36.26 -23.67 -21.39
N LYS A 25 35.69 -22.55 -21.86
CA LYS A 25 35.87 -21.26 -21.22
C LYS A 25 34.89 -21.21 -20.06
N GLY A 26 35.38 -21.34 -18.85
CA GLY A 26 34.63 -21.14 -17.62
C GLY A 26 34.05 -19.74 -17.58
N GLN A 27 32.74 -19.65 -17.90
CA GLN A 27 31.95 -18.47 -17.53
C GLN A 27 31.52 -18.67 -16.08
N SER A 28 32.15 -17.92 -15.19
CA SER A 28 31.61 -17.69 -13.85
C SER A 28 30.16 -17.21 -13.97
N PRO A 29 29.20 -17.78 -13.22
CA PRO A 29 27.85 -17.27 -13.22
C PRO A 29 27.88 -15.83 -12.71
N SER A 30 27.61 -14.88 -13.58
CA SER A 30 27.33 -13.51 -13.22
C SER A 30 26.19 -13.53 -12.20
N LYS A 31 26.54 -13.22 -10.94
CA LYS A 31 25.59 -13.07 -9.86
C LYS A 31 24.65 -11.93 -10.25
N ALA A 32 23.46 -12.28 -10.75
CA ALA A 32 22.39 -11.30 -10.97
C ALA A 32 22.21 -10.49 -9.67
N PRO A 33 22.09 -9.16 -9.73
CA PRO A 33 21.84 -8.37 -8.53
C PRO A 33 20.55 -8.89 -7.91
N MET A 34 20.65 -9.40 -6.68
CA MET A 34 19.46 -9.71 -5.87
C MET A 34 18.60 -8.45 -5.79
N PRO A 35 17.29 -8.55 -5.98
CA PRO A 35 16.42 -7.42 -5.76
C PRO A 35 16.69 -6.93 -4.33
N GLU A 36 17.05 -5.66 -4.22
CA GLU A 36 17.25 -4.95 -2.96
C GLU A 36 15.96 -5.13 -2.15
N GLN A 37 16.00 -6.00 -1.14
CA GLN A 37 14.92 -6.16 -0.20
C GLN A 37 14.81 -4.83 0.54
N LYS A 38 13.87 -3.99 0.09
CA LYS A 38 13.45 -2.79 0.78
C LYS A 38 13.15 -3.20 2.22
N GLN A 39 14.03 -2.87 3.16
CA GLN A 39 13.80 -3.14 4.58
C GLN A 39 12.41 -2.59 4.91
N PRO A 40 11.59 -3.32 5.67
CA PRO A 40 10.26 -2.85 6.04
C PRO A 40 10.46 -1.51 6.76
N LYS A 41 10.06 -0.43 6.10
CA LYS A 41 10.03 0.91 6.68
C LYS A 41 9.17 0.79 7.93
N ILE A 42 9.69 1.10 9.10
CA ILE A 42 8.90 1.08 10.34
C ILE A 42 7.75 2.05 10.11
N GLU A 43 6.56 1.51 9.98
CA GLU A 43 5.38 2.27 9.66
C GLU A 43 4.78 2.77 10.97
N GLN A 44 4.70 4.08 11.09
CA GLN A 44 4.04 4.76 12.18
C GLN A 44 2.57 4.99 11.82
N ALA A 45 1.72 5.26 12.79
CA ALA A 45 0.30 5.41 12.54
C ALA A 45 -0.31 6.60 13.30
N VAL A 46 -1.36 7.17 12.70
CA VAL A 46 -2.31 8.05 13.37
C VAL A 46 -3.68 7.39 13.30
N LEU A 47 -4.21 7.03 14.46
CA LEU A 47 -5.52 6.38 14.62
C LEU A 47 -6.47 7.41 15.22
N PHE A 48 -7.50 7.81 14.46
CA PHE A 48 -8.49 8.76 14.95
C PHE A 48 -9.77 8.04 15.32
N TYR A 49 -10.13 8.12 16.61
CA TYR A 49 -11.35 7.57 17.19
C TYR A 49 -12.40 8.66 17.34
N LEU A 50 -13.33 8.71 16.40
CA LEU A 50 -14.45 9.63 16.41
C LEU A 50 -15.62 9.02 17.19
N LYS A 51 -16.00 9.60 18.32
CA LYS A 51 -17.15 9.14 19.12
C LYS A 51 -18.46 9.40 18.34
N LEU A 52 -19.25 8.34 18.17
CA LEU A 52 -20.54 8.39 17.50
C LEU A 52 -21.67 8.84 18.44
N SER A 53 -22.81 9.19 17.86
CA SER A 53 -24.03 9.59 18.56
C SER A 53 -24.65 8.44 19.35
N ASP A 54 -24.40 7.21 18.89
CA ASP A 54 -24.85 5.98 19.53
C ASP A 54 -23.70 5.01 19.79
N ASP A 55 -23.99 3.89 20.48
CA ASP A 55 -22.98 2.85 20.75
C ASP A 55 -22.88 1.80 19.62
N LYS A 56 -23.46 2.10 18.43
CA LYS A 56 -23.52 1.19 17.27
C LYS A 56 -22.74 1.76 16.10
N PHE A 57 -23.47 2.33 15.13
CA PHE A 57 -22.94 2.76 13.83
C PHE A 57 -23.20 4.24 13.51
N GLY A 58 -23.78 5.00 14.44
CA GLY A 58 -24.16 6.39 14.24
C GLY A 58 -25.42 6.58 13.37
N GLU A 59 -25.93 7.80 13.32
CA GLU A 59 -27.04 8.20 12.48
C GLU A 59 -26.61 8.31 11.00
N SER A 60 -27.58 8.34 10.06
CA SER A 60 -27.30 8.43 8.62
C SER A 60 -26.49 9.66 8.26
N GLU A 61 -26.90 10.82 8.77
CA GLU A 61 -26.26 12.11 8.53
C GLU A 61 -24.83 12.14 9.09
N GLU A 62 -24.62 11.48 10.23
CA GLU A 62 -23.29 11.33 10.85
C GLU A 62 -22.38 10.49 9.97
N ARG A 63 -22.87 9.37 9.42
CA ARG A 63 -22.10 8.55 8.47
C ARG A 63 -21.74 9.29 7.19
N GLU A 64 -22.67 10.08 6.63
CA GLU A 64 -22.38 10.91 5.46
C GLU A 64 -21.29 11.96 5.76
N ALA A 65 -21.31 12.56 6.95
CA ALA A 65 -20.26 13.48 7.38
C ALA A 65 -18.91 12.78 7.55
N ILE A 66 -18.91 11.53 8.02
CA ILE A 66 -17.72 10.69 8.14
C ILE A 66 -17.10 10.39 6.78
N PHE A 67 -17.89 10.01 5.76
CA PHE A 67 -17.39 9.79 4.40
C PHE A 67 -16.79 11.06 3.79
N LYS A 68 -17.39 12.23 4.02
CA LYS A 68 -16.80 13.51 3.58
C LYS A 68 -15.49 13.82 4.27
N LEU A 69 -15.39 13.51 5.57
CA LEU A 69 -14.13 13.66 6.31
C LEU A 69 -13.05 12.72 5.78
N GLU A 70 -13.39 11.47 5.49
CA GLU A 70 -12.51 10.49 4.86
C GLU A 70 -11.87 11.04 3.58
N ASP A 71 -12.69 11.51 2.64
CA ASP A 71 -12.24 12.14 1.40
C ASP A 71 -11.28 13.32 1.64
N GLU A 72 -11.54 14.12 2.69
CA GLU A 72 -10.69 15.26 3.04
C GLU A 72 -9.35 14.81 3.62
N LEU A 73 -9.36 13.82 4.52
CA LEU A 73 -8.15 13.27 5.13
C LEU A 73 -7.23 12.63 4.08
N GLU A 74 -7.78 11.79 3.20
CA GLU A 74 -7.03 11.15 2.11
C GLU A 74 -6.35 12.20 1.22
N LYS A 75 -7.08 13.22 0.77
CA LYS A 75 -6.55 14.31 -0.05
C LYS A 75 -5.44 15.08 0.66
N LYS A 76 -5.59 15.34 1.97
CA LYS A 76 -4.57 16.05 2.76
C LYS A 76 -3.28 15.25 2.90
N ILE A 77 -3.39 13.96 3.22
CA ILE A 77 -2.26 13.04 3.38
C ILE A 77 -1.50 12.91 2.05
N ALA A 78 -2.23 12.67 0.96
CA ALA A 78 -1.66 12.54 -0.38
C ALA A 78 -0.96 13.84 -0.84
N SER A 79 -1.59 15.00 -0.63
CA SER A 79 -1.02 16.31 -1.02
C SER A 79 0.23 16.64 -0.23
N ALA A 80 0.27 16.32 1.06
CA ALA A 80 1.41 16.54 1.93
C ALA A 80 2.51 15.47 1.75
N LYS A 81 2.21 14.34 1.08
CA LYS A 81 3.11 13.19 0.88
C LYS A 81 3.69 12.64 2.20
N VAL A 82 2.87 12.63 3.25
CA VAL A 82 3.28 12.20 4.60
C VAL A 82 2.88 10.77 4.95
N GLY A 83 2.14 10.09 4.09
CA GLY A 83 1.67 8.73 4.33
C GLY A 83 0.53 8.35 3.40
N GLU A 84 -0.30 7.43 3.88
CA GLU A 84 -1.51 6.93 3.20
C GLU A 84 -2.68 6.83 4.16
N TYR A 85 -3.88 6.93 3.64
CA TYR A 85 -5.12 6.66 4.33
C TYR A 85 -5.55 5.23 4.01
N ASP A 86 -5.80 4.40 5.03
CA ASP A 86 -6.08 2.96 4.88
C ASP A 86 -7.57 2.61 5.13
N GLY A 87 -8.41 3.62 5.29
CA GLY A 87 -9.84 3.43 5.50
C GLY A 87 -10.29 3.69 6.93
N HIS A 88 -11.56 3.33 7.19
CA HIS A 88 -12.14 3.43 8.53
C HIS A 88 -13.01 2.21 8.85
N GLU A 89 -13.30 2.02 10.13
CA GLU A 89 -14.24 1.03 10.61
C GLU A 89 -15.21 1.63 11.64
N PHE A 90 -16.40 1.05 11.72
CA PHE A 90 -17.38 1.38 12.76
C PHE A 90 -17.42 0.27 13.81
N GLY A 91 -17.36 0.64 15.07
CA GLY A 91 -17.51 -0.32 16.16
C GLY A 91 -17.41 0.30 17.55
N LYS A 92 -18.08 -0.29 18.52
CA LYS A 92 -18.04 0.11 19.93
C LYS A 92 -18.36 1.59 20.18
N GLY A 93 -19.25 2.18 19.35
CA GLY A 93 -19.63 3.59 19.42
C GLY A 93 -18.58 4.57 18.90
N PHE A 94 -17.68 4.09 18.04
CA PHE A 94 -16.68 4.91 17.36
C PHE A 94 -16.65 4.62 15.86
N ALA A 95 -16.29 5.64 15.07
CA ALA A 95 -15.68 5.47 13.77
C ALA A 95 -14.16 5.63 13.95
N THR A 96 -13.40 4.61 13.61
CA THR A 96 -11.94 4.61 13.74
C THR A 96 -11.33 4.75 12.36
N PHE A 97 -10.55 5.81 12.15
CA PHE A 97 -9.84 6.08 10.90
C PHE A 97 -8.38 5.64 11.03
N TYR A 98 -7.88 4.95 10.01
CA TYR A 98 -6.54 4.39 9.98
C TYR A 98 -5.67 5.16 8.98
N MET A 99 -4.59 5.74 9.46
CA MET A 99 -3.64 6.49 8.66
C MET A 99 -2.23 6.03 8.98
N TYR A 100 -1.42 5.76 7.96
CA TYR A 100 -0.07 5.22 8.12
C TYR A 100 0.96 6.08 7.39
N GLY A 101 2.17 6.16 7.95
CA GLY A 101 3.25 6.91 7.33
C GLY A 101 4.59 6.74 8.02
N PRO A 102 5.63 7.33 7.47
CA PRO A 102 6.97 7.23 8.02
C PRO A 102 7.18 8.04 9.31
N ASP A 103 6.26 8.99 9.62
CA ASP A 103 6.38 9.97 10.70
C ASP A 103 4.98 10.34 11.20
N ALA A 104 4.60 9.85 12.39
CA ALA A 104 3.27 10.05 12.96
C ALA A 104 2.99 11.53 13.31
N ASP A 105 4.00 12.31 13.65
CA ASP A 105 3.83 13.72 13.97
C ASP A 105 3.52 14.55 12.73
N LYS A 106 4.25 14.33 11.62
CA LYS A 106 3.97 14.98 10.34
C LYS A 106 2.61 14.56 9.77
N LEU A 107 2.27 13.28 9.90
CA LEU A 107 0.99 12.77 9.48
C LEU A 107 -0.15 13.41 10.27
N PHE A 108 -0.02 13.49 11.59
CA PHE A 108 -0.98 14.18 12.47
C PHE A 108 -1.10 15.67 12.13
N ASP A 109 0.02 16.36 11.91
CA ASP A 109 0.02 17.78 11.55
C ASP A 109 -0.72 18.05 10.23
N ALA A 110 -0.65 17.15 9.26
CA ALA A 110 -1.35 17.29 7.99
C ALA A 110 -2.88 17.18 8.13
N VAL A 111 -3.38 16.41 9.12
CA VAL A 111 -4.81 16.07 9.23
C VAL A 111 -5.52 16.76 10.40
N LYS A 112 -4.80 17.25 11.41
CA LYS A 112 -5.37 17.79 12.65
C LYS A 112 -6.40 18.90 12.45
N ASP A 113 -6.19 19.78 11.46
CA ASP A 113 -7.10 20.89 11.20
C ASP A 113 -8.41 20.42 10.57
N SER A 114 -8.37 19.44 9.66
CA SER A 114 -9.56 18.82 9.09
C SER A 114 -10.36 18.10 10.16
N ILE A 115 -9.69 17.35 11.04
CA ILE A 115 -10.32 16.68 12.18
C ILE A 115 -11.00 17.70 13.11
N ARG A 116 -10.32 18.79 13.48
CA ARG A 116 -10.88 19.83 14.35
C ARG A 116 -12.07 20.55 13.71
N LYS A 117 -11.97 20.84 12.41
CA LYS A 117 -13.05 21.46 11.62
C LYS A 117 -14.33 20.61 11.60
N HIS A 118 -14.18 19.30 11.64
CA HIS A 118 -15.31 18.36 11.75
C HIS A 118 -16.05 18.47 13.08
N LYS A 119 -15.47 19.15 14.11
CA LYS A 119 -16.01 19.31 15.45
C LYS A 119 -16.35 17.98 16.12
N PRO A 120 -15.35 17.12 16.33
CA PRO A 120 -15.58 15.80 16.91
C PRO A 120 -16.28 15.90 18.27
N ARG A 121 -17.17 14.96 18.54
CA ARG A 121 -17.93 14.86 19.80
C ARG A 121 -16.97 14.61 20.97
N ALA A 122 -17.30 15.15 22.13
CA ALA A 122 -16.55 14.90 23.37
C ALA A 122 -16.37 13.40 23.62
N GLY A 123 -15.16 13.01 23.97
CA GLY A 123 -14.74 11.62 24.08
C GLY A 123 -14.07 11.04 22.83
N SER A 124 -14.01 11.82 21.73
CA SER A 124 -13.15 11.50 20.60
C SER A 124 -11.68 11.74 20.95
N TYR A 125 -10.77 10.96 20.34
CA TYR A 125 -9.34 11.08 20.60
C TYR A 125 -8.53 10.55 19.42
N ILE A 126 -7.25 10.89 19.42
CA ILE A 126 -6.28 10.41 18.45
C ILE A 126 -5.18 9.65 19.15
N ILE A 127 -4.72 8.55 18.57
CA ILE A 127 -3.50 7.84 18.98
C ILE A 127 -2.44 8.05 17.88
N LYS A 128 -1.31 8.64 18.25
CA LYS A 128 -0.09 8.63 17.44
C LYS A 128 0.75 7.43 17.88
N ARG A 129 1.00 6.49 17.00
CA ARG A 129 1.82 5.30 17.26
C ARG A 129 3.13 5.41 16.48
N TYR A 130 4.25 5.31 17.20
CA TYR A 130 5.60 5.55 16.67
C TYR A 130 6.31 4.28 16.18
N GLY A 131 5.55 3.29 15.73
CA GLY A 131 6.07 2.02 15.23
C GLY A 131 4.98 0.95 15.09
N LYS A 132 5.35 -0.31 15.34
CA LYS A 132 4.42 -1.44 15.27
C LYS A 132 3.38 -1.40 16.40
N PRO A 133 2.27 -2.16 16.28
CA PRO A 133 1.35 -2.35 17.41
C PRO A 133 2.09 -2.81 18.67
N GLY A 134 1.91 -2.05 19.77
CA GLY A 134 2.60 -2.26 21.03
C GLY A 134 3.84 -1.38 21.26
N ASP A 135 4.30 -0.65 20.26
CA ASP A 135 5.35 0.35 20.42
C ASP A 135 4.79 1.61 21.12
N LYS A 136 5.67 2.61 21.32
CA LYS A 136 5.31 3.88 21.98
C LYS A 136 4.09 4.53 21.31
N GLU A 137 3.11 4.91 22.12
CA GLU A 137 1.91 5.65 21.71
C GLU A 137 1.76 6.94 22.50
N GLU A 138 1.17 7.93 21.85
CA GLU A 138 0.76 9.20 22.46
C GLU A 138 -0.71 9.45 22.15
N ARG A 139 -1.50 9.73 23.18
CA ARG A 139 -2.92 10.04 23.06
C ARG A 139 -3.17 11.55 23.08
N VAL A 140 -3.92 12.03 22.11
CA VAL A 140 -4.40 13.40 21.99
C VAL A 140 -5.92 13.39 22.16
N ASN A 141 -6.44 14.00 23.23
CA ASN A 141 -7.88 14.17 23.42
C ASN A 141 -8.40 15.38 22.62
N LEU A 142 -9.61 15.27 22.11
CA LEU A 142 -10.28 16.27 21.27
C LEU A 142 -11.49 16.88 21.98
#